data_7f9259234fe0f20c55f58343a3b7d854
#
_entry.id   7f9259234fe0f20c55f58343a3b7d854
#
_cell.length_a   1.000
_cell.length_b   1.000
_cell.length_c   1.000
_cell.angle_alpha   90.00
_cell.angle_beta   90.00
_cell.angle_gamma   90.00
#
_symmetry.space_group_name_H-M   'P 1'
#
loop_
_entity.id
_entity.type
_entity.pdbx_description
1 polymer ?
#
loop_
_entity_poly.entity_id
_entity_poly.type
_entity_poly.pdbx_seq_one_letter_code
_entity_poly.pdbx_strand_id
1 'polypeptide(L)'
;IYQGDVVYSPEFTFSTADGTLDEQLAAYQAPIYPDNYIAIADWNMRGQWNLANVHDPTVVLGEDGYYYMYQTDASYGNAHEGHGHFHARRSKNLIDWEYLGRTMKELPGWVVPKLNEIRQGMGLQPVATAAEISYGFWAPCVRKVRNGLYRMYYSITCPGLLNGEGTWSERAFIGMMENTNLSNNDGWVDKGYIVTNASDKGFEFNVTAGDWANCYYKWNAIDPSYIITPEGAHWLIYGSWHSGIVAMELNEVTGMPKQSLGIPWAEGNAPAEYGQLIATRQAGNRWQASEGPEIVYNPQTEYYYLFMAYDALETPYNTRVARSKSITGPYLGIDGANVTEGADMYPVVTHPYKFAKSEGWVGISHCAIFDDGNGNWYYASQGRLPESVDNAVMLGHVRSIRWTKDGWPLVMPERYGAVPQAAITEEELIGDWEHIDLSYVFGQQKESSTMTLTDDHKVSEGTWKDSSWSFDAENQILTVNGVDLYLQRETDWEAKPRTHTIVYASYTDNKTYWGKKSK
;
A
#
# COMPACT_ATOMS: atom_id res chain seq x y z
N ILE A 1 -17.81 27.76 38.20
CA ILE A 1 -16.61 27.08 38.74
C ILE A 1 -16.71 25.65 38.27
N TYR A 2 -16.05 25.32 37.15
CA TYR A 2 -15.89 23.95 36.70
C TYR A 2 -14.62 23.38 37.37
N GLN A 3 -14.78 22.40 38.25
CA GLN A 3 -13.72 21.52 38.65
C GLN A 3 -13.57 20.49 37.54
N GLY A 4 -12.56 20.67 36.67
CA GLY A 4 -12.17 19.67 35.71
C GLY A 4 -11.29 18.63 36.41
N ASP A 5 -11.67 17.36 36.34
CA ASP A 5 -10.79 16.25 36.71
C ASP A 5 -9.59 16.24 35.77
N VAL A 6 -8.40 16.34 36.34
CA VAL A 6 -7.15 16.16 35.60
C VAL A 6 -7.04 14.68 35.29
N VAL A 7 -7.31 14.31 34.05
CA VAL A 7 -7.02 12.96 33.55
C VAL A 7 -5.52 12.88 33.29
N TYR A 8 -4.80 12.21 34.16
CA TYR A 8 -3.41 11.86 33.89
C TYR A 8 -3.39 10.86 32.73
N SER A 9 -2.75 11.23 31.62
CA SER A 9 -2.34 10.24 30.63
C SER A 9 -1.36 9.27 31.29
N PRO A 10 -1.39 7.96 30.98
CA PRO A 10 -0.38 7.04 31.49
C PRO A 10 1.00 7.56 31.10
N GLU A 11 1.91 7.61 32.06
CA GLU A 11 3.32 7.88 31.80
C GLU A 11 3.82 6.79 30.82
N PHE A 12 4.03 7.17 29.56
CA PHE A 12 4.83 6.37 28.67
C PHE A 12 6.29 6.53 29.12
N THR A 13 6.86 5.52 29.73
CA THR A 13 8.30 5.41 29.87
C THR A 13 8.88 5.17 28.48
N PHE A 14 9.31 6.24 27.83
CA PHE A 14 10.27 6.11 26.75
C PHE A 14 11.56 5.60 27.37
N SER A 15 12.01 4.42 27.02
CA SER A 15 13.42 4.14 27.13
C SER A 15 14.08 5.00 26.04
N THR A 16 14.54 6.17 26.39
CA THR A 16 15.50 6.90 25.56
C THR A 16 16.67 5.95 25.39
N ALA A 17 17.02 5.64 24.14
CA ALA A 17 18.29 4.99 23.87
C ALA A 17 19.36 5.85 24.56
N ASP A 18 20.23 5.22 25.34
CA ASP A 18 21.27 5.97 26.06
C ASP A 18 22.16 6.71 25.06
N GLY A 19 22.38 7.99 25.27
CA GLY A 19 23.24 8.82 24.45
C GLY A 19 22.54 9.78 23.48
N THR A 20 23.33 10.64 22.86
CA THR A 20 22.87 11.57 21.80
C THR A 20 22.55 10.82 20.51
N LEU A 21 21.82 11.45 19.57
CA LEU A 21 21.55 10.86 18.25
C LEU A 21 22.85 10.53 17.50
N ASP A 22 23.91 11.34 17.66
CA ASP A 22 25.21 11.06 17.04
C ASP A 22 25.89 9.82 17.64
N GLU A 23 25.81 9.62 18.96
CA GLU A 23 26.30 8.42 19.62
C GLU A 23 25.52 7.19 19.22
N GLN A 24 24.19 7.31 19.12
CA GLN A 24 23.32 6.25 18.63
C GLN A 24 23.61 5.89 17.17
N LEU A 25 23.83 6.89 16.30
CA LEU A 25 24.22 6.68 14.92
C LEU A 25 25.57 5.96 14.80
N ALA A 26 26.56 6.36 15.62
CA ALA A 26 27.87 5.70 15.66
C ALA A 26 27.79 4.24 16.13
N ALA A 27 26.81 3.91 16.96
CA ALA A 27 26.56 2.55 17.47
C ALA A 27 25.58 1.74 16.62
N TYR A 28 25.05 2.33 15.52
CA TYR A 28 24.02 1.71 14.69
C TYR A 28 24.45 0.36 14.11
N GLN A 29 23.56 -0.61 14.22
CA GLN A 29 23.70 -1.95 13.63
C GLN A 29 22.64 -2.14 12.56
N ALA A 30 23.08 -2.31 11.33
CA ALA A 30 22.17 -2.51 10.21
C ALA A 30 21.48 -3.88 10.26
N PRO A 31 20.24 -4.01 9.74
CA PRO A 31 19.57 -5.29 9.63
C PRO A 31 20.35 -6.28 8.78
N ILE A 32 20.33 -7.55 9.17
CA ILE A 32 21.09 -8.63 8.50
C ILE A 32 20.24 -9.48 7.55
N TYR A 33 18.96 -9.17 7.39
CA TYR A 33 18.06 -9.95 6.56
C TYR A 33 18.50 -10.00 5.10
N PRO A 34 18.39 -11.16 4.42
CA PRO A 34 18.74 -11.28 3.01
C PRO A 34 17.73 -10.53 2.12
N ASP A 35 18.09 -10.28 0.86
CA ASP A 35 17.14 -9.80 -0.15
C ASP A 35 16.40 -10.96 -0.81
N ASN A 36 17.03 -12.10 -0.95
CA ASN A 36 16.44 -13.30 -1.55
C ASN A 36 16.06 -14.31 -0.47
N TYR A 37 14.77 -14.60 -0.37
CA TYR A 37 14.17 -15.51 0.61
C TYR A 37 13.76 -16.86 0.03
N ILE A 38 14.05 -17.16 -1.24
CA ILE A 38 13.55 -18.35 -1.90
C ILE A 38 13.89 -19.66 -1.14
N ALA A 39 15.05 -19.71 -0.51
CA ALA A 39 15.49 -20.86 0.26
C ALA A 39 14.65 -21.15 1.51
N ILE A 40 13.91 -20.17 2.02
CA ILE A 40 13.09 -20.29 3.24
C ILE A 40 11.63 -19.91 3.01
N ALA A 41 11.19 -19.78 1.76
CA ALA A 41 9.83 -19.38 1.41
C ALA A 41 8.79 -20.50 1.64
N ASP A 42 9.21 -21.75 1.82
CA ASP A 42 8.35 -22.90 2.11
C ASP A 42 7.64 -22.75 3.48
N TRP A 43 6.42 -23.29 3.58
CA TRP A 43 5.61 -23.26 4.79
C TRP A 43 6.33 -23.72 6.06
N ASN A 44 7.17 -24.76 5.97
CA ASN A 44 7.88 -25.30 7.12
C ASN A 44 8.93 -24.34 7.67
N MET A 45 9.32 -23.34 6.90
CA MET A 45 10.30 -22.32 7.27
C MET A 45 9.66 -21.02 7.76
N ARG A 46 8.32 -20.96 7.89
CA ARG A 46 7.56 -19.73 8.21
C ARG A 46 8.03 -18.98 9.45
N GLY A 47 8.63 -19.65 10.42
CA GLY A 47 9.25 -18.99 11.58
C GLY A 47 10.49 -18.15 11.24
N GLN A 48 11.02 -18.26 10.03
CA GLN A 48 12.17 -17.50 9.52
C GLN A 48 11.78 -16.50 8.42
N TRP A 49 10.51 -16.43 8.04
CA TRP A 49 10.06 -15.61 6.91
C TRP A 49 10.34 -14.12 7.08
N ASN A 50 10.29 -13.60 8.31
CA ASN A 50 10.27 -12.15 8.49
C ASN A 50 9.22 -11.49 7.56
N LEU A 51 9.66 -10.90 6.45
CA LEU A 51 8.80 -10.29 5.42
C LEU A 51 8.68 -11.11 4.12
N ALA A 52 9.16 -12.35 4.07
CA ALA A 52 8.93 -13.22 2.92
C ALA A 52 7.44 -13.60 2.77
N ASN A 53 6.99 -13.79 1.53
CA ASN A 53 5.60 -14.12 1.22
C ASN A 53 4.59 -13.06 1.69
N VAL A 54 4.91 -11.79 1.56
CA VAL A 54 3.99 -10.67 1.79
C VAL A 54 3.42 -10.19 0.46
N HIS A 55 2.08 -10.16 0.37
CA HIS A 55 1.35 -9.68 -0.80
C HIS A 55 0.18 -8.81 -0.35
N ASP A 56 0.00 -7.63 -0.96
CA ASP A 56 -1.04 -6.64 -0.66
C ASP A 56 -1.19 -6.40 0.85
N PRO A 57 -0.15 -5.89 1.53
CA PRO A 57 -0.18 -5.74 2.97
C PRO A 57 -1.09 -4.60 3.42
N THR A 58 -1.73 -4.79 4.57
CA THR A 58 -2.29 -3.71 5.39
C THR A 58 -1.58 -3.70 6.74
N VAL A 59 -1.35 -2.52 7.31
CA VAL A 59 -0.66 -2.37 8.59
C VAL A 59 -1.46 -1.49 9.54
N VAL A 60 -1.55 -1.90 10.79
CA VAL A 60 -2.21 -1.15 11.86
C VAL A 60 -1.38 -1.20 13.14
N LEU A 61 -1.28 -0.08 13.84
CA LEU A 61 -0.67 -0.01 15.18
C LEU A 61 -1.68 -0.46 16.24
N GLY A 62 -1.32 -1.52 16.97
CA GLY A 62 -2.11 -2.05 18.08
C GLY A 62 -1.93 -1.24 19.37
N GLU A 63 -2.89 -1.38 20.28
CA GLU A 63 -2.82 -0.74 21.62
C GLU A 63 -1.69 -1.28 22.50
N ASP A 64 -1.17 -2.44 22.17
CA ASP A 64 0.01 -3.06 22.82
C ASP A 64 1.34 -2.54 22.26
N GLY A 65 1.27 -1.57 21.31
CA GLY A 65 2.42 -0.98 20.66
C GLY A 65 3.12 -1.88 19.64
N TYR A 66 2.48 -2.97 19.20
CA TYR A 66 2.92 -3.72 18.03
C TYR A 66 2.25 -3.18 16.77
N TYR A 67 2.98 -3.16 15.67
CA TYR A 67 2.43 -3.07 14.34
C TYR A 67 2.00 -4.46 13.90
N TYR A 68 0.77 -4.57 13.42
CA TYR A 68 0.19 -5.80 12.87
C TYR A 68 0.02 -5.65 11.37
N MET A 69 0.50 -6.64 10.63
CA MET A 69 0.38 -6.71 9.16
C MET A 69 -0.48 -7.91 8.79
N TYR A 70 -1.43 -7.69 7.89
CA TYR A 70 -2.27 -8.73 7.29
C TYR A 70 -2.14 -8.64 5.77
N GLN A 71 -2.43 -9.73 5.06
CA GLN A 71 -2.10 -9.83 3.64
C GLN A 71 -3.02 -10.74 2.84
N THR A 72 -2.93 -10.64 1.51
CA THR A 72 -3.45 -11.59 0.53
C THR A 72 -2.79 -12.96 0.73
N ASP A 73 -3.53 -14.05 0.43
CA ASP A 73 -3.05 -15.42 0.60
C ASP A 73 -1.93 -15.84 -0.36
N ALA A 74 -1.67 -15.08 -1.41
CA ALA A 74 -0.63 -15.42 -2.39
C ALA A 74 0.75 -15.59 -1.73
N SER A 75 1.42 -16.67 -2.08
CA SER A 75 2.74 -17.03 -1.55
C SER A 75 3.52 -17.87 -2.55
N TYR A 76 4.84 -17.89 -2.42
CA TYR A 76 5.69 -18.71 -3.27
C TYR A 76 5.36 -20.19 -3.09
N GLY A 77 5.20 -20.92 -4.21
CA GLY A 77 4.87 -22.33 -4.19
C GLY A 77 3.57 -22.66 -3.47
N ASN A 78 2.62 -21.71 -3.38
CA ASN A 78 1.37 -21.85 -2.64
C ASN A 78 1.59 -22.22 -1.15
N ALA A 79 2.62 -21.68 -0.51
CA ALA A 79 2.96 -22.01 0.86
C ALA A 79 1.81 -21.80 1.86
N HIS A 80 0.86 -20.90 1.58
CA HIS A 80 -0.32 -20.66 2.42
C HIS A 80 -1.48 -21.65 2.19
N GLU A 81 -1.43 -22.43 1.11
CA GLU A 81 -2.53 -23.35 0.75
C GLU A 81 -2.81 -24.35 1.87
N GLY A 82 -4.08 -24.52 2.23
CA GLY A 82 -4.52 -25.42 3.30
C GLY A 82 -4.28 -24.92 4.73
N HIS A 83 -3.75 -23.69 4.90
CA HIS A 83 -3.39 -23.14 6.21
C HIS A 83 -4.27 -21.97 6.66
N GLY A 84 -5.44 -21.79 6.03
CA GLY A 84 -6.38 -20.69 6.29
C GLY A 84 -6.00 -19.43 5.51
N HIS A 85 -6.58 -18.29 5.89
CA HIS A 85 -6.61 -17.08 5.07
C HIS A 85 -6.19 -15.84 5.84
N PHE A 86 -5.76 -14.81 5.10
CA PHE A 86 -5.33 -13.51 5.62
C PHE A 86 -4.30 -13.65 6.74
N HIS A 87 -3.13 -14.13 6.37
CA HIS A 87 -2.04 -14.41 7.30
C HIS A 87 -1.49 -13.13 7.92
N ALA A 88 -1.17 -13.20 9.21
CA ALA A 88 -0.77 -12.08 10.03
C ALA A 88 0.70 -12.15 10.47
N ARG A 89 1.28 -10.98 10.68
CA ARG A 89 2.58 -10.75 11.32
C ARG A 89 2.48 -9.60 12.30
N ARG A 90 3.44 -9.51 13.22
CA ARG A 90 3.60 -8.32 14.06
C ARG A 90 5.06 -7.94 14.24
N SER A 91 5.28 -6.66 14.53
CA SER A 91 6.61 -6.09 14.80
C SER A 91 6.54 -4.98 15.84
N LYS A 92 7.61 -4.82 16.62
CA LYS A 92 7.81 -3.64 17.49
C LYS A 92 8.58 -2.51 16.82
N ASN A 93 9.34 -2.82 15.77
CA ASN A 93 10.32 -1.90 15.19
C ASN A 93 10.23 -1.79 13.66
N LEU A 94 9.23 -2.41 13.04
CA LEU A 94 9.02 -2.45 11.58
C LEU A 94 10.11 -3.19 10.79
N ILE A 95 11.07 -3.82 11.45
CA ILE A 95 12.19 -4.54 10.85
C ILE A 95 12.08 -6.04 11.13
N ASP A 96 11.85 -6.39 12.39
CA ASP A 96 11.75 -7.77 12.86
C ASP A 96 10.27 -8.15 12.97
N TRP A 97 9.81 -9.03 12.09
CA TRP A 97 8.42 -9.44 12.00
C TRP A 97 8.23 -10.89 12.42
N GLU A 98 7.38 -11.10 13.41
CA GLU A 98 6.95 -12.41 13.89
C GLU A 98 5.71 -12.86 13.12
N TYR A 99 5.76 -14.04 12.52
CA TYR A 99 4.61 -14.67 11.86
C TYR A 99 3.62 -15.20 12.89
N LEU A 100 2.32 -14.84 12.76
CA LEU A 100 1.26 -15.18 13.71
C LEU A 100 0.27 -16.23 13.19
N GLY A 101 0.29 -16.53 11.90
CA GLY A 101 -0.67 -17.43 11.27
C GLY A 101 -1.89 -16.73 10.69
N ARG A 102 -2.91 -17.52 10.35
CA ARG A 102 -4.16 -17.09 9.72
C ARG A 102 -5.07 -16.31 10.66
N THR A 103 -5.89 -15.43 10.10
CA THR A 103 -6.99 -14.75 10.81
C THR A 103 -8.36 -15.37 10.52
N MET A 104 -8.51 -15.99 9.35
CA MET A 104 -9.74 -16.67 8.92
C MET A 104 -9.42 -18.15 8.68
N LYS A 105 -10.23 -19.04 9.24
CA LYS A 105 -9.98 -20.51 9.19
C LYS A 105 -10.43 -21.14 7.88
N GLU A 106 -11.55 -20.68 7.39
CA GLU A 106 -12.26 -21.27 6.25
C GLU A 106 -13.12 -20.22 5.55
N LEU A 107 -13.60 -20.54 4.36
CA LEU A 107 -14.54 -19.70 3.63
C LEU A 107 -15.74 -19.34 4.51
N PRO A 108 -16.11 -18.05 4.65
CA PRO A 108 -17.27 -17.65 5.44
C PRO A 108 -18.56 -18.28 4.94
N GLY A 109 -19.38 -18.78 5.87
CA GLY A 109 -20.61 -19.52 5.55
C GLY A 109 -21.67 -18.75 4.77
N TRP A 110 -21.55 -17.42 4.66
CA TRP A 110 -22.47 -16.59 3.88
C TRP A 110 -22.12 -16.53 2.39
N VAL A 111 -20.89 -16.89 1.98
CA VAL A 111 -20.39 -16.68 0.61
C VAL A 111 -21.19 -17.49 -0.41
N VAL A 112 -21.31 -18.80 -0.23
CA VAL A 112 -22.04 -19.67 -1.17
C VAL A 112 -23.53 -19.31 -1.24
N PRO A 113 -24.26 -19.11 -0.12
CA PRO A 113 -25.65 -18.64 -0.16
C PRO A 113 -25.80 -17.31 -0.92
N LYS A 114 -24.91 -16.33 -0.67
CA LYS A 114 -24.95 -15.02 -1.35
C LYS A 114 -24.64 -15.14 -2.84
N LEU A 115 -23.65 -15.97 -3.20
CA LEU A 115 -23.34 -16.29 -4.59
C LEU A 115 -24.54 -16.89 -5.31
N ASN A 116 -25.22 -17.87 -4.69
CA ASN A 116 -26.40 -18.51 -5.25
C ASN A 116 -27.61 -17.58 -5.35
N GLU A 117 -27.82 -16.69 -4.40
CA GLU A 117 -28.83 -15.62 -4.48
C GLU A 117 -28.61 -14.77 -5.75
N ILE A 118 -27.37 -14.34 -5.99
CA ILE A 118 -27.01 -13.53 -7.16
C ILE A 118 -27.19 -14.35 -8.45
N ARG A 119 -26.67 -15.58 -8.51
CA ARG A 119 -26.81 -16.44 -9.68
C ARG A 119 -28.28 -16.68 -10.03
N GLN A 120 -29.11 -16.98 -9.04
CA GLN A 120 -30.55 -17.15 -9.24
C GLN A 120 -31.20 -15.89 -9.80
N GLY A 121 -30.87 -14.71 -9.23
CA GLY A 121 -31.37 -13.43 -9.73
C GLY A 121 -30.93 -13.10 -11.15
N MET A 122 -29.80 -13.64 -11.58
CA MET A 122 -29.25 -13.51 -12.94
C MET A 122 -29.74 -14.63 -13.88
N GLY A 123 -30.58 -15.54 -13.43
CA GLY A 123 -31.05 -16.68 -14.24
C GLY A 123 -30.02 -17.79 -14.43
N LEU A 124 -28.96 -17.82 -13.62
CA LEU A 124 -27.89 -18.83 -13.67
C LEU A 124 -28.17 -19.98 -12.70
N GLN A 125 -27.59 -21.14 -12.98
CA GLN A 125 -27.69 -22.30 -12.08
C GLN A 125 -26.88 -22.05 -10.79
N PRO A 126 -27.39 -22.47 -9.62
CA PRO A 126 -26.65 -22.36 -8.38
C PRO A 126 -25.44 -23.31 -8.37
N VAL A 127 -24.41 -22.97 -7.61
CA VAL A 127 -23.33 -23.88 -7.25
C VAL A 127 -23.76 -24.68 -6.01
N ALA A 128 -23.46 -25.98 -5.97
CA ALA A 128 -23.94 -26.85 -4.90
C ALA A 128 -23.10 -26.70 -3.62
N THR A 129 -21.79 -26.54 -3.76
CA THR A 129 -20.85 -26.48 -2.63
C THR A 129 -19.71 -25.48 -2.91
N ALA A 130 -19.00 -25.06 -1.84
CA ALA A 130 -17.81 -24.26 -1.95
C ALA A 130 -16.66 -24.97 -2.72
N ALA A 131 -16.63 -26.30 -2.71
CA ALA A 131 -15.58 -27.08 -3.37
C ALA A 131 -15.66 -27.08 -4.90
N GLU A 132 -16.79 -26.66 -5.47
CA GLU A 132 -16.99 -26.61 -6.93
C GLU A 132 -16.36 -25.38 -7.57
N ILE A 133 -15.92 -24.40 -6.77
CA ILE A 133 -15.34 -23.14 -7.22
C ILE A 133 -14.07 -22.86 -6.43
N SER A 134 -13.03 -22.40 -7.12
CA SER A 134 -11.84 -21.86 -6.47
C SER A 134 -12.12 -20.45 -5.98
N TYR A 135 -11.75 -20.16 -4.75
CA TYR A 135 -11.87 -18.84 -4.13
C TYR A 135 -10.50 -18.19 -3.94
N GLY A 136 -10.42 -16.88 -4.18
CA GLY A 136 -9.27 -16.07 -3.82
C GLY A 136 -9.58 -15.22 -2.58
N PHE A 137 -8.63 -15.10 -1.67
CA PHE A 137 -8.72 -14.30 -0.45
C PHE A 137 -7.69 -13.18 -0.54
N TRP A 138 -8.16 -11.96 -0.86
CA TRP A 138 -7.29 -10.90 -1.35
C TRP A 138 -7.45 -9.59 -0.59
N ALA A 139 -6.36 -8.82 -0.57
CA ALA A 139 -6.24 -7.42 -0.17
C ALA A 139 -7.08 -7.04 1.05
N PRO A 140 -6.75 -7.50 2.26
CA PRO A 140 -7.42 -7.05 3.48
C PRO A 140 -7.03 -5.61 3.79
N CYS A 141 -7.93 -4.85 4.43
CA CYS A 141 -7.65 -3.55 5.01
C CYS A 141 -8.10 -3.51 6.46
N VAL A 142 -7.19 -3.26 7.37
CA VAL A 142 -7.47 -3.19 8.81
C VAL A 142 -7.32 -1.76 9.31
N ARG A 143 -8.29 -1.30 10.12
CA ARG A 143 -8.18 -0.03 10.84
C ARG A 143 -8.69 -0.19 12.27
N LYS A 144 -8.12 0.62 13.17
CA LYS A 144 -8.65 0.82 14.50
C LYS A 144 -9.90 1.69 14.42
N VAL A 145 -11.04 1.17 14.88
CA VAL A 145 -12.30 1.92 14.91
C VAL A 145 -12.37 2.80 16.16
N ARG A 146 -12.00 2.23 17.30
CA ARG A 146 -11.90 2.86 18.63
C ARG A 146 -11.09 1.96 19.53
N ASN A 147 -10.85 2.38 20.75
CA ASN A 147 -10.20 1.51 21.74
C ASN A 147 -10.96 0.20 21.89
N GLY A 148 -10.22 -0.90 21.83
CA GLY A 148 -10.76 -2.26 21.90
C GLY A 148 -11.64 -2.68 20.71
N LEU A 149 -11.50 -2.04 19.54
CA LEU A 149 -12.19 -2.49 18.33
C LEU A 149 -11.38 -2.18 17.07
N TYR A 150 -11.07 -3.23 16.33
CA TYR A 150 -10.44 -3.20 15.02
C TYR A 150 -11.38 -3.83 13.99
N ARG A 151 -11.40 -3.29 12.79
CA ARG A 151 -12.26 -3.73 11.70
C ARG A 151 -11.40 -4.04 10.48
N MET A 152 -11.62 -5.22 9.89
CA MET A 152 -10.98 -5.67 8.65
C MET A 152 -12.04 -5.82 7.58
N TYR A 153 -11.86 -5.09 6.47
CA TYR A 153 -12.56 -5.39 5.22
C TYR A 153 -11.64 -6.26 4.36
N TYR A 154 -12.20 -7.26 3.72
CA TYR A 154 -11.45 -8.25 2.94
C TYR A 154 -12.17 -8.60 1.65
N SER A 155 -11.45 -9.08 0.66
CA SER A 155 -12.01 -9.47 -0.63
C SER A 155 -12.02 -10.99 -0.78
N ILE A 156 -13.11 -11.51 -1.34
CA ILE A 156 -13.21 -12.90 -1.80
C ILE A 156 -13.59 -12.88 -3.27
N THR A 157 -12.75 -13.47 -4.12
CA THR A 157 -13.04 -13.67 -5.54
C THR A 157 -13.59 -15.06 -5.78
N CYS A 158 -14.54 -15.16 -6.68
CA CYS A 158 -15.25 -16.39 -7.03
C CYS A 158 -15.08 -16.66 -8.53
N PRO A 159 -13.95 -17.22 -8.97
CA PRO A 159 -13.74 -17.55 -10.37
C PRO A 159 -14.72 -18.65 -10.84
N GLY A 160 -15.02 -18.67 -12.12
CA GLY A 160 -15.91 -19.65 -12.72
C GLY A 160 -17.41 -19.39 -12.53
N LEU A 161 -17.80 -18.16 -12.15
CA LEU A 161 -19.18 -17.82 -11.85
C LEU A 161 -20.11 -17.94 -13.05
N LEU A 162 -19.72 -17.45 -14.24
CA LEU A 162 -20.58 -17.42 -15.42
C LEU A 162 -20.57 -18.75 -16.20
N ASN A 163 -19.40 -19.23 -16.54
CA ASN A 163 -19.22 -20.36 -17.45
C ASN A 163 -18.70 -21.65 -16.77
N GLY A 164 -18.57 -21.67 -15.46
CA GLY A 164 -17.91 -22.76 -14.73
C GLY A 164 -16.40 -22.82 -14.95
N GLU A 165 -15.81 -21.83 -15.58
CA GLU A 165 -14.38 -21.68 -15.79
C GLU A 165 -13.80 -20.69 -14.79
N GLY A 166 -12.58 -20.96 -14.33
CA GLY A 166 -11.86 -20.06 -13.43
C GLY A 166 -11.42 -18.80 -14.16
N THR A 167 -12.15 -17.69 -14.02
CA THR A 167 -11.78 -16.38 -14.53
C THR A 167 -11.90 -15.32 -13.45
N TRP A 168 -11.05 -14.31 -13.51
CA TRP A 168 -11.00 -13.20 -12.56
C TRP A 168 -12.12 -12.19 -12.77
N SER A 169 -12.81 -12.27 -13.89
CA SER A 169 -13.86 -11.36 -14.29
C SER A 169 -15.24 -11.68 -13.74
N GLU A 170 -15.34 -12.68 -12.90
CA GLU A 170 -16.61 -13.22 -12.46
C GLU A 170 -17.26 -12.42 -11.32
N ARG A 171 -17.31 -12.93 -10.13
CA ARG A 171 -17.92 -12.26 -8.99
C ARG A 171 -16.89 -12.08 -7.87
N ALA A 172 -16.92 -10.94 -7.24
CA ALA A 172 -16.16 -10.72 -6.04
C ALA A 172 -17.07 -10.20 -4.93
N PHE A 173 -16.64 -10.39 -3.70
CA PHE A 173 -17.29 -9.89 -2.50
C PHE A 173 -16.28 -9.16 -1.62
N ILE A 174 -16.70 -8.05 -1.05
CA ILE A 174 -16.07 -7.51 0.14
C ILE A 174 -16.91 -7.96 1.32
N GLY A 175 -16.25 -8.60 2.28
CA GLY A 175 -16.77 -8.95 3.59
C GLY A 175 -16.06 -8.16 4.68
N MET A 176 -16.52 -8.34 5.91
CA MET A 176 -15.97 -7.64 7.07
C MET A 176 -15.83 -8.58 8.26
N MET A 177 -14.76 -8.41 9.03
CA MET A 177 -14.62 -9.03 10.34
C MET A 177 -14.07 -8.04 11.37
N GLU A 178 -14.31 -8.31 12.63
CA GLU A 178 -13.89 -7.47 13.75
C GLU A 178 -13.10 -8.27 14.79
N ASN A 179 -12.15 -7.58 15.44
CA ASN A 179 -11.38 -8.11 16.55
C ASN A 179 -11.26 -7.03 17.64
N THR A 180 -11.28 -7.44 18.89
CA THR A 180 -11.11 -6.56 20.05
C THR A 180 -9.68 -6.54 20.60
N ASN A 181 -8.86 -7.48 20.18
CA ASN A 181 -7.47 -7.63 20.61
C ASN A 181 -6.62 -8.29 19.53
N LEU A 182 -5.78 -7.51 18.85
CA LEU A 182 -4.95 -8.00 17.74
C LEU A 182 -3.91 -9.04 18.15
N SER A 183 -3.52 -9.09 19.43
CA SER A 183 -2.62 -10.15 19.93
C SER A 183 -3.27 -11.54 19.94
N ASN A 184 -4.60 -11.59 19.91
CA ASN A 184 -5.38 -12.81 19.74
C ASN A 184 -5.79 -12.96 18.25
N ASN A 185 -4.96 -13.63 17.47
CA ASN A 185 -5.20 -13.83 16.05
C ASN A 185 -6.44 -14.70 15.74
N ASP A 186 -6.87 -15.56 16.65
CA ASP A 186 -8.13 -16.33 16.58
C ASP A 186 -9.36 -15.51 17.01
N GLY A 187 -9.19 -14.28 17.46
CA GLY A 187 -10.25 -13.38 17.94
C GLY A 187 -11.03 -12.66 16.84
N TRP A 188 -10.68 -12.84 15.59
CA TRP A 188 -11.41 -12.26 14.47
C TRP A 188 -12.76 -12.94 14.28
N VAL A 189 -13.83 -12.12 14.25
CA VAL A 189 -15.21 -12.58 14.11
C VAL A 189 -15.79 -12.04 12.81
N ASP A 190 -16.17 -12.91 11.89
CA ASP A 190 -16.81 -12.54 10.64
C ASP A 190 -18.16 -11.84 10.90
N LYS A 191 -18.40 -10.73 10.21
CA LYS A 191 -19.64 -9.92 10.27
C LYS A 191 -20.44 -10.01 8.99
N GLY A 192 -19.92 -10.70 7.99
CA GLY A 192 -20.64 -11.02 6.77
C GLY A 192 -20.37 -10.11 5.59
N TYR A 193 -21.26 -10.20 4.65
CA TYR A 193 -21.26 -9.54 3.35
C TYR A 193 -21.42 -8.02 3.47
N ILE A 194 -20.64 -7.28 2.71
CA ILE A 194 -20.71 -5.81 2.60
C ILE A 194 -21.20 -5.38 1.22
N VAL A 195 -20.48 -5.76 0.16
CA VAL A 195 -20.76 -5.35 -1.21
C VAL A 195 -20.23 -6.38 -2.21
N THR A 196 -20.81 -6.40 -3.41
CA THR A 196 -20.35 -7.17 -4.56
C THR A 196 -20.16 -6.28 -5.77
N ASN A 197 -19.66 -6.84 -6.87
CA ASN A 197 -19.50 -6.13 -8.13
C ASN A 197 -20.84 -5.52 -8.58
N ALA A 198 -20.85 -4.26 -8.95
CA ALA A 198 -22.00 -3.63 -9.56
C ALA A 198 -21.97 -3.80 -11.08
N SER A 199 -23.12 -4.16 -11.68
CA SER A 199 -23.27 -4.35 -13.11
C SER A 199 -23.73 -3.05 -13.78
N ASP A 200 -23.24 -2.82 -14.99
CA ASP A 200 -23.70 -1.77 -15.91
C ASP A 200 -24.33 -2.32 -17.20
N LYS A 201 -24.42 -3.64 -17.34
CA LYS A 201 -24.95 -4.32 -18.54
C LYS A 201 -26.25 -5.09 -18.30
N GLY A 202 -26.78 -5.07 -17.09
CA GLY A 202 -27.96 -5.86 -16.77
C GLY A 202 -27.72 -7.36 -16.91
N PHE A 203 -28.65 -8.05 -17.56
CA PHE A 203 -28.58 -9.52 -17.77
C PHE A 203 -27.87 -9.95 -19.04
N GLU A 204 -27.30 -9.03 -19.81
CA GLU A 204 -26.54 -9.37 -21.01
C GLU A 204 -25.11 -9.81 -20.66
N PHE A 205 -24.98 -11.07 -20.23
CA PHE A 205 -23.69 -11.66 -19.83
C PHE A 205 -22.91 -12.13 -21.05
N ASN A 206 -22.42 -11.22 -21.86
CA ASN A 206 -21.51 -11.54 -22.96
C ASN A 206 -20.07 -11.49 -22.51
N VAL A 207 -19.72 -12.29 -21.49
CA VAL A 207 -18.34 -12.44 -21.08
C VAL A 207 -17.74 -13.63 -21.81
N THR A 208 -16.77 -13.35 -22.67
CA THR A 208 -15.88 -14.38 -23.21
C THR A 208 -14.76 -14.60 -22.21
N ALA A 209 -14.46 -15.84 -21.88
CA ALA A 209 -13.34 -16.17 -21.01
C ALA A 209 -12.06 -15.47 -21.49
N GLY A 210 -11.40 -14.72 -20.60
CA GLY A 210 -10.23 -13.93 -20.90
C GLY A 210 -10.47 -12.54 -21.50
N ASP A 211 -11.72 -12.17 -21.80
CA ASP A 211 -12.07 -10.82 -22.22
C ASP A 211 -12.41 -9.92 -21.02
N TRP A 212 -11.38 -9.54 -20.30
CA TRP A 212 -11.48 -8.75 -19.07
C TRP A 212 -12.11 -7.36 -19.29
N ALA A 213 -11.88 -6.76 -20.46
CA ALA A 213 -12.36 -5.43 -20.79
C ALA A 213 -13.88 -5.36 -20.96
N ASN A 214 -14.53 -6.48 -21.26
CA ASN A 214 -15.97 -6.57 -21.53
C ASN A 214 -16.75 -7.30 -20.42
N CYS A 215 -16.25 -7.32 -19.18
CA CYS A 215 -16.99 -7.84 -18.03
C CYS A 215 -18.37 -7.20 -17.91
N TYR A 216 -19.31 -7.96 -17.36
CA TYR A 216 -20.69 -7.50 -17.16
C TYR A 216 -20.87 -6.51 -15.99
N TYR A 217 -19.88 -6.37 -15.11
CA TYR A 217 -19.92 -5.41 -14.01
C TYR A 217 -19.03 -4.18 -14.29
N LYS A 218 -19.41 -3.07 -13.68
CA LYS A 218 -18.71 -1.79 -13.81
C LYS A 218 -17.62 -1.61 -12.77
N TRP A 219 -17.95 -1.85 -11.50
CA TRP A 219 -17.01 -1.72 -10.39
C TRP A 219 -16.73 -3.07 -9.76
N ASN A 220 -15.46 -3.35 -9.55
CA ASN A 220 -15.00 -4.60 -8.98
C ASN A 220 -14.97 -4.51 -7.44
N ALA A 221 -15.64 -5.42 -6.74
CA ALA A 221 -15.70 -5.43 -5.27
C ALA A 221 -14.48 -6.15 -4.69
N ILE A 222 -13.28 -5.61 -4.97
CA ILE A 222 -12.01 -6.03 -4.36
C ILE A 222 -11.19 -4.82 -3.95
N ASP A 223 -10.08 -5.05 -3.29
CA ASP A 223 -9.11 -4.05 -2.83
C ASP A 223 -9.76 -2.96 -1.94
N PRO A 224 -10.40 -3.33 -0.82
CA PRO A 224 -10.98 -2.34 0.08
C PRO A 224 -9.89 -1.52 0.78
N SER A 225 -10.15 -0.22 0.90
CA SER A 225 -9.47 0.66 1.83
C SER A 225 -10.52 1.36 2.70
N TYR A 226 -10.29 1.39 4.00
CA TYR A 226 -11.25 1.88 4.98
C TYR A 226 -10.70 3.09 5.72
N ILE A 227 -11.51 4.13 5.86
CA ILE A 227 -11.11 5.35 6.57
C ILE A 227 -12.23 5.86 7.47
N ILE A 228 -11.85 6.41 8.60
CA ILE A 228 -12.69 7.24 9.48
C ILE A 228 -12.25 8.68 9.29
N THR A 229 -13.16 9.53 8.83
CA THR A 229 -12.85 10.95 8.61
C THR A 229 -12.67 11.70 9.92
N PRO A 230 -12.06 12.91 9.92
CA PRO A 230 -11.96 13.72 11.13
C PRO A 230 -13.30 14.02 11.80
N GLU A 231 -14.39 14.07 11.03
CA GLU A 231 -15.75 14.28 11.51
C GLU A 231 -16.41 13.02 12.06
N GLY A 232 -15.72 11.86 11.97
CA GLY A 232 -16.19 10.56 12.44
C GLY A 232 -17.06 9.79 11.45
N ALA A 233 -17.15 10.21 10.19
CA ALA A 233 -17.82 9.45 9.14
C ALA A 233 -16.95 8.30 8.66
N HIS A 234 -17.55 7.15 8.39
CA HIS A 234 -16.86 5.94 7.96
C HIS A 234 -17.06 5.73 6.46
N TRP A 235 -15.98 5.43 5.75
CA TRP A 235 -15.99 5.24 4.31
C TRP A 235 -15.22 4.01 3.88
N LEU A 236 -15.76 3.30 2.90
CA LEU A 236 -15.12 2.23 2.16
C LEU A 236 -14.75 2.75 0.77
N ILE A 237 -13.47 2.65 0.43
CA ILE A 237 -12.95 2.93 -0.91
C ILE A 237 -12.61 1.58 -1.52
N TYR A 238 -13.09 1.30 -2.72
CA TYR A 238 -12.81 0.02 -3.36
C TYR A 238 -12.86 0.09 -4.89
N GLY A 239 -12.31 -0.91 -5.53
CA GLY A 239 -12.28 -1.08 -6.96
C GLY A 239 -10.93 -1.58 -7.46
N SER A 240 -10.95 -2.22 -8.61
CA SER A 240 -9.75 -2.77 -9.24
C SER A 240 -10.02 -3.03 -10.72
N TRP A 241 -9.19 -2.53 -11.59
CA TRP A 241 -9.16 -2.71 -13.03
C TRP A 241 -10.40 -2.28 -13.81
N HIS A 242 -11.59 -2.28 -13.24
CA HIS A 242 -12.85 -2.05 -13.93
C HIS A 242 -13.44 -0.67 -13.62
N SER A 243 -13.40 0.21 -14.60
CA SER A 243 -14.03 1.55 -14.62
C SER A 243 -13.55 2.55 -13.57
N GLY A 244 -12.79 2.12 -12.58
CA GLY A 244 -12.19 3.00 -11.57
C GLY A 244 -12.53 2.63 -10.13
N ILE A 245 -12.31 3.58 -9.25
CA ILE A 245 -12.39 3.46 -7.79
C ILE A 245 -13.57 4.28 -7.28
N VAL A 246 -14.31 3.70 -6.34
CA VAL A 246 -15.49 4.34 -5.75
C VAL A 246 -15.36 4.50 -4.25
N ALA A 247 -16.06 5.50 -3.71
CA ALA A 247 -16.22 5.76 -2.28
C ALA A 247 -17.66 5.49 -1.87
N MET A 248 -17.86 4.66 -0.84
CA MET A 248 -19.15 4.30 -0.28
C MET A 248 -19.18 4.63 1.21
N GLU A 249 -20.21 5.36 1.64
CA GLU A 249 -20.39 5.70 3.05
C GLU A 249 -20.92 4.50 3.85
N LEU A 250 -20.36 4.30 5.03
CA LEU A 250 -20.69 3.21 5.94
C LEU A 250 -21.38 3.74 7.20
N ASN A 251 -22.18 2.89 7.82
CA ASN A 251 -22.70 3.14 9.16
C ASN A 251 -21.56 2.99 10.18
N GLU A 252 -21.36 3.99 11.00
CA GLU A 252 -20.22 4.11 11.92
C GLU A 252 -20.21 2.99 12.98
N VAL A 253 -21.39 2.54 13.40
CA VAL A 253 -21.54 1.52 14.45
C VAL A 253 -21.37 0.11 13.86
N THR A 254 -22.07 -0.19 12.77
CA THR A 254 -22.15 -1.54 12.22
C THR A 254 -21.06 -1.83 11.19
N GLY A 255 -20.48 -0.79 10.55
CA GLY A 255 -19.55 -0.96 9.42
C GLY A 255 -20.20 -1.41 8.12
N MET A 256 -21.52 -1.55 8.10
CA MET A 256 -22.31 -1.92 6.92
C MET A 256 -22.54 -0.71 6.03
N PRO A 257 -22.90 -0.88 4.75
CA PRO A 257 -23.31 0.23 3.90
C PRO A 257 -24.39 1.08 4.59
N LYS A 258 -24.27 2.40 4.54
CA LYS A 258 -25.21 3.33 5.17
C LYS A 258 -26.58 3.30 4.50
N GLN A 259 -26.58 3.04 3.20
CA GLN A 259 -27.81 2.90 2.41
C GLN A 259 -28.00 1.42 2.01
N SER A 260 -29.25 1.01 1.83
CA SER A 260 -29.57 -0.30 1.27
C SER A 260 -29.05 -0.39 -0.16
N LEU A 261 -28.29 -1.42 -0.45
CA LEU A 261 -27.77 -1.67 -1.78
C LEU A 261 -28.89 -2.13 -2.73
N GLY A 262 -28.92 -1.58 -3.93
CA GLY A 262 -29.77 -2.05 -5.01
C GLY A 262 -29.30 -3.38 -5.57
N ILE A 263 -30.02 -3.91 -6.55
CA ILE A 263 -29.66 -5.16 -7.24
C ILE A 263 -28.34 -4.97 -7.99
N PRO A 264 -27.29 -5.76 -7.70
CA PRO A 264 -25.96 -5.54 -8.28
C PRO A 264 -25.89 -5.76 -9.80
N TRP A 265 -26.84 -6.48 -10.37
CA TRP A 265 -26.98 -6.77 -11.80
C TRP A 265 -28.08 -5.94 -12.48
N ALA A 266 -28.50 -4.82 -11.89
CA ALA A 266 -29.50 -3.95 -12.46
C ALA A 266 -29.11 -3.48 -13.87
N GLU A 267 -30.08 -3.38 -14.76
CA GLU A 267 -29.85 -2.90 -16.13
C GLU A 267 -29.40 -1.44 -16.14
N GLY A 268 -28.48 -1.12 -17.04
CA GLY A 268 -27.94 0.22 -17.20
C GLY A 268 -26.72 0.50 -16.31
N ASN A 269 -26.69 1.69 -15.71
CA ASN A 269 -25.59 2.10 -14.84
C ASN A 269 -25.64 1.39 -13.49
N ALA A 270 -24.47 1.20 -12.89
CA ALA A 270 -24.38 0.71 -11.53
C ALA A 270 -25.19 1.59 -10.58
N PRO A 271 -25.95 0.99 -9.62
CA PRO A 271 -26.72 1.76 -8.65
C PRO A 271 -25.84 2.73 -7.85
N ALA A 272 -26.32 3.95 -7.62
CA ALA A 272 -25.59 5.01 -6.93
C ALA A 272 -25.20 4.63 -5.49
N GLU A 273 -25.96 3.77 -4.83
CA GLU A 273 -25.69 3.26 -3.50
C GLU A 273 -24.44 2.37 -3.42
N TYR A 274 -23.92 1.87 -4.56
CA TYR A 274 -22.66 1.13 -4.66
C TYR A 274 -21.42 2.02 -4.59
N GLY A 275 -21.58 3.34 -4.59
CA GLY A 275 -20.54 4.31 -4.37
C GLY A 275 -20.48 5.40 -5.44
N GLN A 276 -19.73 6.45 -5.10
CA GLN A 276 -19.40 7.56 -5.99
C GLN A 276 -18.01 7.37 -6.56
N LEU A 277 -17.86 7.50 -7.88
CA LEU A 277 -16.56 7.44 -8.56
C LEU A 277 -15.66 8.57 -8.03
N ILE A 278 -14.46 8.21 -7.56
CA ILE A 278 -13.47 9.16 -7.06
C ILE A 278 -12.18 9.18 -7.88
N ALA A 279 -11.86 8.08 -8.56
CA ALA A 279 -10.70 8.01 -9.45
C ALA A 279 -10.99 7.07 -10.62
N THR A 280 -10.56 7.46 -11.81
CA THR A 280 -10.61 6.63 -13.01
C THR A 280 -9.41 6.94 -13.89
N ARG A 281 -8.83 5.94 -14.53
CA ARG A 281 -7.72 6.12 -15.46
C ARG A 281 -8.26 6.08 -16.88
N GLN A 282 -8.21 7.19 -17.60
CA GLN A 282 -8.85 7.38 -18.91
C GLN A 282 -10.38 7.24 -18.84
N ALA A 283 -11.07 8.35 -18.71
CA ALA A 283 -12.52 8.39 -18.56
C ALA A 283 -13.25 7.56 -19.64
N GLY A 284 -14.20 6.74 -19.19
CA GLY A 284 -14.96 5.84 -20.08
C GLY A 284 -14.25 4.54 -20.45
N ASN A 285 -12.97 4.38 -20.13
CA ASN A 285 -12.27 3.11 -20.30
C ASN A 285 -12.65 2.15 -19.17
N ARG A 286 -13.11 0.96 -19.50
CA ARG A 286 -13.46 -0.06 -18.49
C ARG A 286 -12.25 -0.84 -17.99
N TRP A 287 -11.18 -0.93 -18.77
CA TRP A 287 -9.95 -1.62 -18.42
C TRP A 287 -8.89 -0.62 -17.97
N GLN A 288 -8.86 -0.37 -16.66
CA GLN A 288 -8.14 0.76 -16.08
C GLN A 288 -6.63 0.52 -15.87
N ALA A 289 -6.20 -0.73 -15.72
CA ALA A 289 -4.84 -1.07 -15.28
C ALA A 289 -4.42 -0.26 -14.04
N SER A 290 -5.32 -0.15 -13.06
CA SER A 290 -5.12 0.50 -11.77
C SER A 290 -5.96 -0.18 -10.71
N GLU A 291 -5.39 -0.33 -9.51
CA GLU A 291 -5.97 -1.10 -8.41
C GLU A 291 -5.36 -0.68 -7.06
N GLY A 292 -5.67 -1.41 -6.00
CA GLY A 292 -5.06 -1.24 -4.68
C GLY A 292 -5.19 0.17 -4.11
N PRO A 293 -6.40 0.77 -4.08
CA PRO A 293 -6.55 2.09 -3.49
C PRO A 293 -6.22 2.04 -1.99
N GLU A 294 -5.42 2.99 -1.54
CA GLU A 294 -5.16 3.23 -0.12
C GLU A 294 -5.46 4.69 0.19
N ILE A 295 -6.40 4.90 1.11
CA ILE A 295 -6.86 6.23 1.50
C ILE A 295 -6.41 6.56 2.91
N VAL A 296 -5.78 7.72 3.09
CA VAL A 296 -5.40 8.26 4.40
C VAL A 296 -5.68 9.74 4.48
N TYR A 297 -5.88 10.24 5.69
CA TYR A 297 -6.00 11.67 5.97
C TYR A 297 -4.77 12.13 6.76
N ASN A 298 -4.15 13.22 6.31
CA ASN A 298 -3.07 13.84 7.07
C ASN A 298 -3.61 15.11 7.75
N PRO A 299 -3.71 15.15 9.09
CA PRO A 299 -4.27 16.27 9.82
C PRO A 299 -3.42 17.55 9.74
N GLN A 300 -2.13 17.45 9.41
CA GLN A 300 -1.24 18.59 9.29
C GLN A 300 -1.46 19.35 7.97
N THR A 301 -1.80 18.63 6.91
CA THR A 301 -2.08 19.20 5.59
C THR A 301 -3.57 19.38 5.35
N GLU A 302 -4.41 18.71 6.12
CA GLU A 302 -5.87 18.64 5.98
C GLU A 302 -6.30 18.12 4.60
N TYR A 303 -5.55 17.16 4.04
CA TYR A 303 -5.89 16.47 2.80
C TYR A 303 -6.13 14.99 3.03
N TYR A 304 -7.05 14.44 2.25
CA TYR A 304 -7.11 13.02 1.93
C TYR A 304 -6.12 12.72 0.82
N TYR A 305 -5.35 11.65 0.98
CA TYR A 305 -4.41 11.15 -0.01
C TYR A 305 -4.88 9.79 -0.49
N LEU A 306 -5.11 9.66 -1.78
CA LEU A 306 -5.45 8.43 -2.45
C LEU A 306 -4.22 7.90 -3.17
N PHE A 307 -3.65 6.82 -2.65
CA PHE A 307 -2.58 6.08 -3.31
C PHE A 307 -3.19 4.97 -4.14
N MET A 308 -2.60 4.67 -5.28
CA MET A 308 -3.04 3.58 -6.14
C MET A 308 -1.85 2.86 -6.76
N ALA A 309 -2.04 1.57 -7.02
CA ALA A 309 -1.17 0.78 -7.86
C ALA A 309 -1.58 0.93 -9.33
N TYR A 310 -0.61 1.21 -10.18
CA TYR A 310 -0.80 1.25 -11.64
C TYR A 310 -0.09 0.07 -12.30
N ASP A 311 -0.68 -0.43 -13.39
CA ASP A 311 -0.22 -1.53 -14.23
C ASP A 311 -0.33 -2.91 -13.55
N ALA A 312 0.33 -3.94 -14.10
CA ALA A 312 0.26 -5.28 -13.55
C ALA A 312 1.28 -5.50 -12.42
N LEU A 313 0.96 -6.40 -11.52
CA LEU A 313 1.68 -6.65 -10.25
C LEU A 313 3.12 -7.17 -10.39
N GLU A 314 3.54 -7.52 -11.59
CA GLU A 314 4.91 -7.97 -11.89
C GLU A 314 5.84 -6.75 -12.02
N THR A 315 6.75 -6.80 -12.99
CA THR A 315 7.74 -5.74 -13.24
C THR A 315 7.16 -4.32 -13.37
N PRO A 316 6.06 -4.06 -14.10
CA PRO A 316 5.60 -2.69 -14.32
C PRO A 316 4.93 -2.02 -13.12
N TYR A 317 4.60 -2.76 -12.07
CA TYR A 317 3.84 -2.26 -10.92
C TYR A 317 4.48 -1.02 -10.30
N ASN A 318 3.68 0.03 -10.13
CA ASN A 318 4.15 1.30 -9.60
C ASN A 318 3.05 1.99 -8.79
N THR A 319 3.45 2.81 -7.81
CA THR A 319 2.52 3.54 -6.95
C THR A 319 2.40 5.00 -7.35
N ARG A 320 1.18 5.50 -7.36
CA ARG A 320 0.82 6.89 -7.65
C ARG A 320 0.04 7.48 -6.48
N VAL A 321 -0.04 8.80 -6.40
CA VAL A 321 -0.84 9.50 -5.39
C VAL A 321 -1.53 10.73 -5.97
N ALA A 322 -2.76 10.98 -5.49
CA ALA A 322 -3.50 12.23 -5.68
C ALA A 322 -4.10 12.65 -4.34
N ARG A 323 -4.53 13.90 -4.20
CA ARG A 323 -5.11 14.40 -2.95
C ARG A 323 -6.36 15.23 -3.15
N SER A 324 -7.19 15.31 -2.11
CA SER A 324 -8.41 16.10 -2.09
C SER A 324 -8.69 16.65 -0.69
N LYS A 325 -9.39 17.78 -0.60
CA LYS A 325 -9.97 18.28 0.66
C LYS A 325 -11.28 17.58 1.05
N SER A 326 -11.86 16.81 0.15
CA SER A 326 -13.08 16.03 0.37
C SER A 326 -12.84 14.56 0.08
N ILE A 327 -13.41 13.67 0.92
CA ILE A 327 -13.32 12.22 0.73
C ILE A 327 -13.88 11.75 -0.62
N THR A 328 -14.84 12.45 -1.17
CA THR A 328 -15.47 12.15 -2.46
C THR A 328 -14.83 12.89 -3.65
N GLY A 329 -13.73 13.60 -3.42
CA GLY A 329 -12.99 14.32 -4.46
C GLY A 329 -13.47 15.76 -4.69
N PRO A 330 -13.02 16.43 -5.77
CA PRO A 330 -12.11 15.88 -6.77
C PRO A 330 -10.70 15.59 -6.23
N TYR A 331 -10.12 14.49 -6.66
CA TYR A 331 -8.72 14.16 -6.37
C TYR A 331 -7.83 14.73 -7.46
N LEU A 332 -6.83 15.51 -7.05
CA LEU A 332 -5.91 16.19 -7.96
C LEU A 332 -4.49 15.66 -7.80
N GLY A 333 -3.82 15.45 -8.92
CA GLY A 333 -2.39 15.19 -8.96
C GLY A 333 -1.55 16.41 -8.61
N ILE A 334 -0.24 16.23 -8.48
CA ILE A 334 0.70 17.32 -8.18
C ILE A 334 0.74 18.38 -9.29
N ASP A 335 0.40 17.99 -10.50
CA ASP A 335 0.27 18.87 -11.67
C ASP A 335 -1.12 19.56 -11.77
N GLY A 336 -2.00 19.31 -10.79
CA GLY A 336 -3.37 19.81 -10.78
C GLY A 336 -4.33 19.04 -11.69
N ALA A 337 -3.89 17.97 -12.34
CA ALA A 337 -4.74 17.14 -13.20
C ALA A 337 -5.80 16.40 -12.36
N ASN A 338 -7.04 16.36 -12.86
CA ASN A 338 -8.18 15.79 -12.16
C ASN A 338 -8.30 14.28 -12.44
N VAL A 339 -7.89 13.46 -11.48
CA VAL A 339 -7.95 11.98 -11.59
C VAL A 339 -9.37 11.44 -11.42
N THR A 340 -10.26 12.21 -10.85
CA THR A 340 -11.69 11.87 -10.79
C THR A 340 -12.33 11.93 -12.18
N GLU A 341 -11.78 12.74 -13.08
CA GLU A 341 -12.22 12.90 -14.47
C GLU A 341 -11.38 12.09 -15.49
N GLY A 342 -10.41 11.30 -15.02
CA GLY A 342 -9.69 10.35 -15.87
C GLY A 342 -8.26 10.70 -16.21
N ALA A 343 -7.69 11.73 -15.60
CA ALA A 343 -6.25 11.99 -15.73
C ALA A 343 -5.43 10.91 -15.01
N ASP A 344 -4.25 10.60 -15.52
CA ASP A 344 -3.28 9.78 -14.81
C ASP A 344 -2.81 10.49 -13.54
N MET A 345 -2.66 9.72 -12.47
CA MET A 345 -2.13 10.23 -11.21
C MET A 345 -0.64 10.53 -11.31
N TYR A 346 -0.25 11.71 -10.83
CA TYR A 346 1.12 12.06 -10.53
C TYR A 346 1.18 12.73 -9.15
N PRO A 347 2.26 12.56 -8.39
CA PRO A 347 3.55 11.99 -8.79
C PRO A 347 3.58 10.45 -8.80
N VAL A 348 4.63 9.90 -9.40
CA VAL A 348 5.06 8.52 -9.19
C VAL A 348 5.69 8.42 -7.82
N VAL A 349 5.15 7.58 -6.95
CA VAL A 349 5.62 7.41 -5.56
C VAL A 349 6.69 6.34 -5.47
N THR A 350 6.43 5.19 -6.09
CA THR A 350 7.39 4.09 -6.28
C THR A 350 7.36 3.61 -7.71
N HIS A 351 8.46 3.06 -8.18
CA HIS A 351 8.64 2.55 -9.53
C HIS A 351 9.74 1.49 -9.49
N PRO A 352 9.79 0.53 -10.43
CA PRO A 352 10.95 -0.35 -10.57
C PRO A 352 12.25 0.43 -10.67
N TYR A 353 13.24 0.07 -9.85
CA TYR A 353 14.49 0.80 -9.75
C TYR A 353 15.69 -0.11 -9.44
N LYS A 354 16.90 0.43 -9.65
CA LYS A 354 18.14 -0.27 -9.37
C LYS A 354 19.22 0.72 -8.96
N PHE A 355 19.78 0.54 -7.76
CA PHE A 355 21.04 1.15 -7.37
C PHE A 355 22.22 0.31 -7.87
N ALA A 356 23.38 0.93 -7.98
CA ALA A 356 24.60 0.22 -8.36
C ALA A 356 24.89 -0.94 -7.39
N LYS A 357 25.54 -1.98 -7.90
CA LYS A 357 25.93 -3.17 -7.13
C LYS A 357 24.76 -4.00 -6.57
N SER A 358 23.56 -3.81 -7.08
CA SER A 358 22.39 -4.60 -6.71
C SER A 358 21.64 -5.08 -7.94
N GLU A 359 20.69 -5.98 -7.75
CA GLU A 359 19.72 -6.38 -8.79
C GLU A 359 18.53 -5.40 -8.85
N GLY A 360 18.38 -4.54 -7.84
CA GLY A 360 17.25 -3.65 -7.70
C GLY A 360 15.94 -4.36 -7.39
N TRP A 361 14.84 -3.62 -7.49
CA TRP A 361 13.52 -4.10 -7.14
C TRP A 361 12.49 -3.75 -8.21
N VAL A 362 11.53 -4.65 -8.40
CA VAL A 362 10.36 -4.51 -9.27
C VAL A 362 9.09 -4.85 -8.51
N GLY A 363 7.92 -4.60 -9.07
CA GLY A 363 6.65 -5.00 -8.46
C GLY A 363 6.33 -4.26 -7.16
N ILE A 364 6.84 -3.06 -6.95
CA ILE A 364 6.73 -2.30 -5.69
C ILE A 364 5.47 -1.47 -5.72
N SER A 365 4.37 -2.03 -5.30
CA SER A 365 3.09 -1.31 -5.18
C SER A 365 2.08 -2.10 -4.37
N HIS A 366 0.81 -1.71 -4.44
CA HIS A 366 -0.30 -2.13 -3.59
C HIS A 366 0.05 -1.87 -2.13
N CYS A 367 -0.01 -0.61 -1.74
CA CYS A 367 0.57 -0.15 -0.49
C CYS A 367 -0.44 -0.02 0.65
N ALA A 368 0.10 -0.08 1.86
CA ALA A 368 -0.49 0.44 3.08
C ALA A 368 0.27 1.69 3.52
N ILE A 369 -0.46 2.72 3.93
CA ILE A 369 0.09 3.95 4.49
C ILE A 369 -0.36 4.06 5.95
N PHE A 370 0.58 4.24 6.86
CA PHE A 370 0.29 4.30 8.29
C PHE A 370 1.29 5.19 9.02
N ASP A 371 0.95 5.59 10.23
CA ASP A 371 1.79 6.39 11.11
C ASP A 371 2.00 5.70 12.48
N ASP A 372 2.97 6.21 13.23
CA ASP A 372 3.30 5.70 14.58
C ASP A 372 2.62 6.47 15.72
N GLY A 373 1.75 7.41 15.39
CA GLY A 373 1.12 8.32 16.36
C GLY A 373 2.03 9.45 16.87
N ASN A 374 3.30 9.49 16.45
CA ASN A 374 4.29 10.50 16.84
C ASN A 374 4.72 11.41 15.68
N GLY A 375 4.02 11.31 14.53
CA GLY A 375 4.29 12.10 13.34
C GLY A 375 5.20 11.45 12.32
N ASN A 376 5.67 10.22 12.55
CA ASN A 376 6.39 9.46 11.54
C ASN A 376 5.40 8.65 10.70
N TRP A 377 5.58 8.70 9.39
CA TRP A 377 4.75 8.02 8.41
C TRP A 377 5.54 6.97 7.66
N TYR A 378 4.85 5.89 7.31
CA TYR A 378 5.45 4.73 6.65
C TYR A 378 4.60 4.26 5.47
N TYR A 379 5.30 3.71 4.51
CA TYR A 379 4.77 3.02 3.33
C TYR A 379 5.15 1.54 3.44
N ALA A 380 4.19 0.65 3.34
CA ALA A 380 4.44 -0.78 3.21
C ALA A 380 3.86 -1.32 1.91
N SER A 381 4.56 -2.22 1.24
CA SER A 381 4.09 -2.91 0.03
C SER A 381 4.77 -4.26 -0.11
N GLN A 382 4.41 -5.04 -1.14
CA GLN A 382 5.31 -6.06 -1.64
C GLN A 382 6.37 -5.43 -2.54
N GLY A 383 7.42 -6.23 -2.80
CA GLY A 383 8.42 -6.02 -3.83
C GLY A 383 8.96 -7.37 -4.29
N ARG A 384 9.57 -7.39 -5.45
CA ARG A 384 10.19 -8.58 -6.03
C ARG A 384 11.58 -8.26 -6.53
N LEU A 385 12.49 -9.21 -6.46
CA LEU A 385 13.70 -9.15 -7.27
C LEU A 385 13.33 -9.33 -8.76
N PRO A 386 14.11 -8.82 -9.70
CA PRO A 386 13.83 -8.99 -11.12
C PRO A 386 13.78 -10.47 -11.54
N GLU A 387 13.05 -10.77 -12.62
CA GLU A 387 12.96 -12.13 -13.18
C GLU A 387 14.33 -12.73 -13.54
N SER A 388 15.30 -11.91 -13.91
CA SER A 388 16.68 -12.34 -14.16
C SER A 388 17.38 -12.99 -12.98
N VAL A 389 16.86 -12.80 -11.76
CA VAL A 389 17.35 -13.41 -10.51
C VAL A 389 16.53 -14.66 -10.17
N ASP A 390 15.54 -15.00 -10.95
CA ASP A 390 14.60 -16.11 -10.71
C ASP A 390 13.97 -16.04 -9.33
N ASN A 391 13.32 -14.90 -9.02
CA ASN A 391 12.74 -14.68 -7.73
C ASN A 391 11.24 -14.38 -7.81
N ALA A 392 10.43 -15.40 -7.52
CA ALA A 392 8.98 -15.31 -7.42
C ALA A 392 8.47 -15.01 -6.00
N VAL A 393 9.35 -14.92 -5.00
CA VAL A 393 8.97 -14.58 -3.64
C VAL A 393 8.66 -13.09 -3.57
N MET A 394 7.45 -12.76 -3.15
CA MET A 394 7.09 -11.39 -2.79
C MET A 394 7.64 -11.09 -1.40
N LEU A 395 8.44 -10.04 -1.30
CA LEU A 395 9.03 -9.58 -0.06
C LEU A 395 8.30 -8.31 0.40
N GLY A 396 7.87 -8.29 1.65
CA GLY A 396 7.34 -7.08 2.26
C GLY A 396 8.42 -5.99 2.35
N HIS A 397 8.08 -4.80 1.90
CA HIS A 397 8.91 -3.61 2.01
C HIS A 397 8.25 -2.63 2.97
N VAL A 398 9.02 -2.09 3.91
CA VAL A 398 8.61 -0.94 4.71
C VAL A 398 9.59 0.20 4.40
N ARG A 399 9.08 1.40 4.16
CA ARG A 399 9.85 2.60 3.83
C ARG A 399 9.32 3.79 4.60
N SER A 400 10.20 4.70 5.00
CA SER A 400 9.78 5.96 5.61
C SER A 400 9.13 6.87 4.58
N ILE A 401 8.18 7.68 5.04
CA ILE A 401 7.61 8.79 4.29
C ILE A 401 8.09 10.10 4.91
N ARG A 402 8.56 11.01 4.07
CA ARG A 402 8.80 12.40 4.40
C ARG A 402 7.83 13.28 3.61
N TRP A 403 7.35 14.37 4.22
CA TRP A 403 6.41 15.28 3.57
C TRP A 403 7.16 16.49 2.98
N THR A 404 6.81 16.89 1.75
CA THR A 404 7.32 18.13 1.15
C THR A 404 6.72 19.34 1.85
N LYS A 405 7.31 20.51 1.66
CA LYS A 405 6.77 21.80 2.15
C LYS A 405 5.33 22.04 1.70
N ASP A 406 4.97 21.56 0.50
CA ASP A 406 3.62 21.69 -0.06
C ASP A 406 2.69 20.53 0.33
N GLY A 407 3.13 19.64 1.23
CA GLY A 407 2.33 18.55 1.77
C GLY A 407 2.16 17.37 0.82
N TRP A 408 3.17 17.00 0.03
CA TRP A 408 3.17 15.77 -0.75
C TRP A 408 4.02 14.69 -0.06
N PRO A 409 3.56 13.42 -0.05
CA PRO A 409 4.29 12.33 0.59
C PRO A 409 5.43 11.84 -0.31
N LEU A 410 6.64 11.82 0.22
CA LEU A 410 7.84 11.28 -0.40
C LEU A 410 8.19 9.95 0.25
N VAL A 411 8.10 8.86 -0.47
CA VAL A 411 8.59 7.54 -0.03
C VAL A 411 10.10 7.49 -0.24
N MET A 412 10.85 7.15 0.81
CA MET A 412 12.31 7.07 0.74
C MET A 412 12.78 5.88 -0.10
N PRO A 413 13.91 6.01 -0.79
CA PRO A 413 14.37 5.01 -1.76
C PRO A 413 14.83 3.69 -1.13
N GLU A 414 15.25 3.71 0.14
CA GLU A 414 15.71 2.51 0.85
C GLU A 414 14.65 1.96 1.80
N ARG A 415 14.69 0.67 2.06
CA ARG A 415 13.85 0.01 3.07
C ARG A 415 14.22 0.52 4.46
N TYR A 416 13.21 0.65 5.31
CA TYR A 416 13.38 1.16 6.67
C TYR A 416 14.29 0.26 7.50
N GLY A 417 15.31 0.85 8.09
CA GLY A 417 16.29 0.19 8.94
C GLY A 417 16.43 0.81 10.32
N ALA A 418 15.53 1.72 10.72
CA ALA A 418 15.52 2.42 12.02
C ALA A 418 16.83 3.16 12.31
N VAL A 419 17.42 3.79 11.32
CA VAL A 419 18.64 4.59 11.49
C VAL A 419 18.35 5.81 12.35
N PRO A 420 19.12 6.08 13.41
CA PRO A 420 18.99 7.31 14.20
C PRO A 420 19.13 8.56 13.31
N GLN A 421 18.18 9.49 13.44
CA GLN A 421 18.11 10.69 12.60
C GLN A 421 18.96 11.84 13.18
N ALA A 422 20.25 11.58 13.42
CA ALA A 422 21.21 12.64 13.74
C ALA A 422 21.25 13.67 12.60
N ALA A 423 21.42 14.94 12.93
CA ALA A 423 21.46 16.01 11.92
C ALA A 423 22.53 15.72 10.87
N ILE A 424 22.17 15.91 9.61
CA ILE A 424 23.10 15.80 8.48
C ILE A 424 23.86 17.12 8.39
N THR A 425 25.18 17.04 8.22
CA THR A 425 26.03 18.22 8.04
C THR A 425 26.32 18.45 6.55
N GLU A 426 26.73 19.67 6.22
CA GLU A 426 27.05 20.03 4.84
C GLU A 426 28.25 19.23 4.31
N GLU A 427 29.24 18.97 5.15
CA GLU A 427 30.43 18.20 4.79
C GLU A 427 30.09 16.76 4.40
N GLU A 428 29.06 16.16 5.00
CA GLU A 428 28.62 14.82 4.64
C GLU A 428 28.00 14.74 3.26
N LEU A 429 27.56 15.88 2.68
CA LEU A 429 26.92 15.91 1.38
C LEU A 429 27.93 15.92 0.22
N ILE A 430 29.16 16.34 0.46
CA ILE A 430 30.23 16.43 -0.55
C ILE A 430 30.63 15.04 -1.03
N GLY A 431 30.82 14.88 -2.35
CA GLY A 431 31.25 13.66 -3.00
C GLY A 431 30.14 13.01 -3.83
N ASP A 432 30.27 11.70 -4.07
CA ASP A 432 29.44 10.98 -5.03
C ASP A 432 28.11 10.55 -4.45
N TRP A 433 27.08 10.64 -5.29
CA TRP A 433 25.72 10.19 -5.07
C TRP A 433 25.28 9.29 -6.21
N GLU A 434 24.52 8.28 -5.87
CA GLU A 434 23.69 7.56 -6.83
C GLU A 434 22.38 8.32 -7.00
N HIS A 435 22.09 8.80 -8.19
CA HIS A 435 20.91 9.55 -8.55
C HIS A 435 20.04 8.79 -9.53
N ILE A 436 18.74 8.71 -9.25
CA ILE A 436 17.75 8.06 -10.12
C ILE A 436 16.70 9.09 -10.53
N ASP A 437 16.49 9.29 -11.83
CA ASP A 437 15.25 9.85 -12.37
C ASP A 437 14.21 8.72 -12.40
N LEU A 438 13.30 8.73 -11.43
CA LEU A 438 12.27 7.71 -11.25
C LEU A 438 11.02 7.99 -12.09
N SER A 439 11.13 8.76 -13.17
CA SER A 439 10.04 9.01 -14.09
C SER A 439 9.49 7.72 -14.68
N TYR A 440 8.18 7.68 -14.82
CA TYR A 440 7.47 6.49 -15.28
C TYR A 440 7.94 6.01 -16.65
N VAL A 441 8.34 4.74 -16.70
CA VAL A 441 8.58 3.99 -17.94
C VAL A 441 8.04 2.58 -17.75
N PHE A 442 7.03 2.21 -18.51
CA PHE A 442 6.37 0.91 -18.37
C PHE A 442 7.36 -0.26 -18.49
N GLY A 443 7.33 -1.13 -17.48
CA GLY A 443 8.08 -2.39 -17.47
C GLY A 443 9.61 -2.28 -17.42
N GLN A 444 10.17 -1.11 -17.10
CA GLN A 444 11.61 -0.91 -17.03
C GLN A 444 12.06 -0.49 -15.62
N GLN A 445 13.15 -1.09 -15.14
CA GLN A 445 13.85 -0.56 -13.98
C GLN A 445 14.59 0.73 -14.33
N LYS A 446 14.49 1.73 -13.45
CA LYS A 446 15.26 2.97 -13.55
C LYS A 446 16.58 2.79 -12.80
N GLU A 447 17.68 2.90 -13.51
CA GLU A 447 19.01 2.71 -12.96
C GLU A 447 19.60 4.03 -12.44
N SER A 448 20.40 3.93 -11.39
CA SER A 448 21.14 5.07 -10.86
C SER A 448 22.27 5.50 -11.80
N SER A 449 22.53 6.80 -11.77
CA SER A 449 23.72 7.43 -12.38
C SER A 449 24.49 8.18 -11.30
N THR A 450 25.79 8.41 -11.50
CA THR A 450 26.59 9.19 -10.57
C THR A 450 26.22 10.68 -10.67
N MET A 451 26.13 11.34 -9.52
CA MET A 451 26.09 12.78 -9.37
C MET A 451 27.14 13.16 -8.32
N THR A 452 28.06 14.06 -8.64
CA THR A 452 29.15 14.46 -7.72
C THR A 452 28.99 15.90 -7.28
N LEU A 453 28.87 16.10 -5.95
CA LEU A 453 28.83 17.40 -5.30
C LEU A 453 30.22 17.79 -4.81
N THR A 454 30.65 19.01 -5.10
CA THR A 454 31.96 19.53 -4.72
C THR A 454 31.88 20.57 -3.58
N ASP A 455 32.97 20.77 -2.87
CA ASP A 455 33.07 21.70 -1.72
C ASP A 455 32.92 23.19 -2.09
N ASP A 456 33.02 23.52 -3.37
CA ASP A 456 32.73 24.84 -3.90
C ASP A 456 31.25 25.01 -4.35
N HIS A 457 30.37 24.15 -3.87
CA HIS A 457 28.93 24.19 -4.14
C HIS A 457 28.57 23.97 -5.62
N LYS A 458 29.35 23.15 -6.35
CA LYS A 458 29.09 22.79 -7.74
C LYS A 458 28.77 21.31 -7.90
N VAL A 459 28.12 21.01 -9.00
CA VAL A 459 27.92 19.65 -9.48
C VAL A 459 28.95 19.38 -10.59
N SER A 460 29.92 18.51 -10.31
CA SER A 460 31.01 18.23 -11.27
C SER A 460 30.69 17.09 -12.23
N GLU A 461 29.72 16.21 -11.88
CA GLU A 461 29.33 15.06 -12.70
C GLU A 461 27.83 14.80 -12.57
N GLY A 462 27.24 14.16 -13.58
CA GLY A 462 25.86 13.68 -13.61
C GLY A 462 24.88 14.57 -14.35
N THR A 463 23.58 14.28 -14.20
CA THR A 463 22.48 14.94 -14.94
C THR A 463 22.46 16.46 -14.76
N TRP A 464 22.85 16.95 -13.60
CA TRP A 464 22.87 18.38 -13.26
C TRP A 464 24.28 18.97 -13.26
N LYS A 465 25.20 18.37 -14.01
CA LYS A 465 26.56 18.88 -14.16
C LYS A 465 26.59 20.37 -14.49
N ASP A 466 27.58 21.05 -13.95
CA ASP A 466 27.83 22.52 -14.08
C ASP A 466 26.76 23.40 -13.38
N SER A 467 25.79 22.80 -12.67
CA SER A 467 24.88 23.54 -11.78
C SER A 467 25.49 23.76 -10.39
N SER A 468 24.74 24.43 -9.53
CA SER A 468 25.11 24.65 -8.13
C SER A 468 24.19 23.91 -7.18
N TRP A 469 24.69 23.72 -5.95
CA TRP A 469 23.90 23.18 -4.85
C TRP A 469 23.98 24.08 -3.60
N SER A 470 23.02 23.95 -2.71
CA SER A 470 22.97 24.57 -1.40
C SER A 470 22.27 23.65 -0.40
N PHE A 471 22.49 23.88 0.87
CA PHE A 471 21.95 23.05 1.94
C PHE A 471 21.20 23.87 2.98
N ASP A 472 19.97 23.53 3.24
CA ASP A 472 19.15 24.02 4.34
C ASP A 472 19.28 23.03 5.52
N ALA A 473 20.17 23.35 6.45
CA ALA A 473 20.48 22.49 7.58
C ALA A 473 19.30 22.39 8.59
N GLU A 474 18.46 23.42 8.69
CA GLU A 474 17.30 23.41 9.58
C GLU A 474 16.23 22.44 9.08
N ASN A 475 15.94 22.49 7.79
CA ASN A 475 14.92 21.63 7.17
C ASN A 475 15.50 20.36 6.56
N GLN A 476 16.83 20.15 6.61
CA GLN A 476 17.51 19.00 6.03
C GLN A 476 17.14 18.80 4.55
N ILE A 477 17.26 19.88 3.77
CA ILE A 477 16.96 19.91 2.35
C ILE A 477 18.22 20.30 1.57
N LEU A 478 18.60 19.46 0.63
CA LEU A 478 19.66 19.73 -0.34
C LEU A 478 19.01 20.22 -1.63
N THR A 479 19.28 21.48 -2.02
CA THR A 479 18.79 22.02 -3.28
C THR A 479 19.89 21.89 -4.34
N VAL A 480 19.62 21.16 -5.43
CA VAL A 480 20.53 20.97 -6.56
C VAL A 480 19.84 21.40 -7.84
N ASN A 481 20.46 22.27 -8.61
CA ASN A 481 19.87 22.80 -9.86
C ASN A 481 18.45 23.38 -9.66
N GLY A 482 18.19 23.96 -8.48
CA GLY A 482 16.87 24.49 -8.13
C GLY A 482 15.83 23.45 -7.71
N VAL A 483 16.21 22.18 -7.59
CA VAL A 483 15.33 21.08 -7.15
C VAL A 483 15.61 20.77 -5.68
N ASP A 484 14.58 20.84 -4.84
CA ASP A 484 14.64 20.49 -3.43
C ASP A 484 14.65 18.97 -3.23
N LEU A 485 15.73 18.45 -2.69
CA LEU A 485 15.94 17.04 -2.36
C LEU A 485 15.82 16.86 -0.85
N TYR A 486 14.81 16.15 -0.40
CA TYR A 486 14.50 15.97 1.02
C TYR A 486 15.35 14.83 1.58
N LEU A 487 16.29 15.16 2.46
CA LEU A 487 17.28 14.23 2.98
C LEU A 487 16.75 13.44 4.17
N GLN A 488 17.23 12.20 4.31
CA GLN A 488 17.03 11.36 5.48
C GLN A 488 18.20 10.39 5.64
N ARG A 489 18.52 9.99 6.88
CA ARG A 489 19.43 8.87 7.11
C ARG A 489 18.67 7.56 6.98
N GLU A 490 19.27 6.61 6.28
CA GLU A 490 18.67 5.29 6.11
C GLU A 490 19.77 4.21 5.98
N THR A 491 19.37 2.95 6.04
CA THR A 491 20.25 1.81 5.79
C THR A 491 20.64 1.76 4.33
N ASP A 492 21.92 1.60 4.05
CA ASP A 492 22.41 1.19 2.73
C ASP A 492 22.32 -0.33 2.61
N TRP A 493 21.22 -0.80 2.01
CA TRP A 493 20.95 -2.24 1.87
C TRP A 493 21.85 -2.93 0.85
N GLU A 494 22.45 -2.17 -0.07
CA GLU A 494 23.37 -2.67 -1.10
C GLU A 494 24.82 -2.76 -0.60
N ALA A 495 25.17 -2.04 0.46
CA ALA A 495 26.52 -2.09 1.04
C ALA A 495 26.85 -3.45 1.66
N LYS A 496 28.11 -3.82 1.59
CA LYS A 496 28.63 -5.07 2.20
C LYS A 496 29.92 -4.78 2.98
N PRO A 497 29.90 -4.76 4.32
CA PRO A 497 28.73 -4.94 5.20
C PRO A 497 27.73 -3.76 5.09
N ARG A 498 26.47 -4.04 5.40
CA ARG A 498 25.43 -2.98 5.48
C ARG A 498 25.76 -1.97 6.56
N THR A 499 25.43 -0.74 6.31
CA THR A 499 25.67 0.39 7.21
C THR A 499 24.59 1.45 6.96
N HIS A 500 24.60 2.56 7.69
CA HIS A 500 23.75 3.70 7.38
C HIS A 500 24.33 4.55 6.26
N THR A 501 23.50 5.28 5.56
CA THR A 501 23.83 6.28 4.56
C THR A 501 22.85 7.45 4.61
N ILE A 502 23.01 8.41 3.71
CA ILE A 502 22.05 9.50 3.48
C ILE A 502 21.32 9.21 2.18
N VAL A 503 20.01 9.34 2.21
CA VAL A 503 19.14 9.19 1.05
C VAL A 503 18.31 10.45 0.83
N TYR A 504 17.78 10.63 -0.36
CA TYR A 504 16.80 11.66 -0.65
C TYR A 504 15.69 11.17 -1.56
N ALA A 505 14.56 11.85 -1.46
CA ALA A 505 13.47 11.79 -2.42
C ALA A 505 12.99 13.20 -2.75
N SER A 506 12.42 13.40 -3.94
CA SER A 506 11.93 14.69 -4.40
C SER A 506 10.87 14.55 -5.48
N TYR A 507 10.00 15.55 -5.54
CA TYR A 507 9.11 15.76 -6.67
C TYR A 507 9.42 17.11 -7.31
N THR A 508 9.45 17.13 -8.65
CA THR A 508 9.52 18.37 -9.42
C THR A 508 8.69 18.19 -10.70
N ASP A 509 7.68 19.01 -10.89
CA ASP A 509 6.65 18.78 -11.91
C ASP A 509 6.09 17.34 -11.77
N ASN A 510 6.06 16.56 -12.86
CA ASN A 510 5.64 15.15 -12.84
C ASN A 510 6.83 14.18 -12.70
N LYS A 511 7.98 14.64 -12.24
CA LYS A 511 9.19 13.84 -12.05
C LYS A 511 9.44 13.55 -10.58
N THR A 512 9.91 12.33 -10.33
CA THR A 512 10.35 11.87 -9.01
C THR A 512 11.84 11.58 -9.07
N TYR A 513 12.59 12.07 -8.09
CA TYR A 513 14.00 11.77 -7.96
C TYR A 513 14.26 11.01 -6.67
N TRP A 514 15.04 9.96 -6.77
CA TRP A 514 15.59 9.23 -5.64
C TRP A 514 17.12 9.32 -5.66
N GLY A 515 17.73 9.31 -4.49
CA GLY A 515 19.18 9.27 -4.41
C GLY A 515 19.71 8.70 -3.13
N LYS A 516 20.96 8.27 -3.22
CA LYS A 516 21.71 7.69 -2.13
C LYS A 516 23.15 8.16 -2.17
N LYS A 517 23.68 8.60 -1.02
CA LYS A 517 25.10 8.94 -0.89
C LYS A 517 25.97 7.71 -1.08
N SER A 518 26.88 7.77 -2.03
CA SER A 518 27.88 6.74 -2.24
C SER A 518 28.98 6.79 -1.17
N LYS A 519 29.48 5.64 -0.76
CA LYS A 519 30.61 5.49 0.18
C LYS A 519 31.88 5.11 -0.54
#